data_5c15a321bb4af13294cc953172c4d5a3
#
_entry.id   5c15a321bb4af13294cc953172c4d5a3
#
_cell.length_a   1.000
_cell.length_b   1.000
_cell.length_c   1.000
_cell.angle_alpha   90.00
_cell.angle_beta   90.00
_cell.angle_gamma   90.00
#
_symmetry.space_group_name_H-M   'P 1'
#
loop_
_entity.id
_entity.type
_entity.pdbx_description
1 polymer ?
#
loop_
_entity_poly.entity_id
_entity_poly.type
_entity_poly.pdbx_seq_one_letter_code
_entity_poly.pdbx_strand_id
1 'polypeptide(L)'
;SNVILADEINRAPAKVQSALLEAMQERQVTIGDETFKLPQPFIVLATQNPIEQEGTYPLPEAQLDRFVMKLLIDYPTGEQESRIVQEAAGGPGGRGLDPGSIETVCTPDDIIKAQAACVSIECVSAVADYAVAIVRATREAAGISVGAGTRGAISLIRIGKSYALLSGRAYLTPDDIKRAALPVLRHRITLSAESTMTGMTQDNTLRAIVDSVLAPRQ
;
A
#
# COMPACT_ATOMS: atom_id res chain seq x y z
N SER A 1 -15.28 -13.62 -4.60
CA SER A 1 -13.89 -13.43 -5.06
C SER A 1 -12.99 -13.07 -3.89
N ASN A 2 -11.77 -13.59 -3.88
CA ASN A 2 -10.76 -13.30 -2.87
C ASN A 2 -9.97 -12.03 -3.17
N VAL A 3 -9.94 -11.62 -4.44
CA VAL A 3 -9.23 -10.43 -4.91
C VAL A 3 -10.21 -9.53 -5.64
N ILE A 4 -10.20 -8.26 -5.30
CA ILE A 4 -10.94 -7.21 -6.00
C ILE A 4 -9.92 -6.23 -6.56
N LEU A 5 -10.01 -5.94 -7.86
CA LEU A 5 -9.33 -4.83 -8.51
C LEU A 5 -10.37 -3.72 -8.75
N ALA A 6 -10.23 -2.62 -8.05
CA ALA A 6 -11.05 -1.42 -8.25
C ALA A 6 -10.24 -0.42 -9.09
N ASP A 7 -10.44 -0.49 -10.39
CA ASP A 7 -9.74 0.38 -11.32
C ASP A 7 -10.30 1.79 -11.28
N GLU A 8 -9.43 2.80 -11.30
CA GLU A 8 -9.77 4.23 -11.24
C GLU A 8 -10.79 4.58 -10.12
N ILE A 9 -10.52 4.13 -8.89
CA ILE A 9 -11.44 4.32 -7.75
C ILE A 9 -11.81 5.80 -7.51
N ASN A 10 -10.95 6.74 -7.90
CA ASN A 10 -11.22 8.17 -7.84
C ASN A 10 -12.28 8.65 -8.84
N ARG A 11 -12.70 7.84 -9.81
CA ARG A 11 -13.86 8.11 -10.69
C ARG A 11 -15.16 7.53 -10.15
N ALA A 12 -15.08 6.62 -9.19
CA ALA A 12 -16.27 6.02 -8.60
C ALA A 12 -17.01 7.02 -7.69
N PRO A 13 -18.35 7.04 -7.72
CA PRO A 13 -19.15 7.85 -6.80
C PRO A 13 -18.85 7.52 -5.34
N ALA A 14 -19.03 8.49 -4.43
CA ALA A 14 -18.75 8.33 -3.00
C ALA A 14 -19.42 7.11 -2.35
N LYS A 15 -20.61 6.74 -2.81
CA LYS A 15 -21.32 5.53 -2.33
C LYS A 15 -20.57 4.25 -2.65
N VAL A 16 -19.97 4.15 -3.85
CA VAL A 16 -19.19 2.98 -4.27
C VAL A 16 -17.86 2.93 -3.50
N GLN A 17 -17.19 4.09 -3.34
CA GLN A 17 -15.99 4.20 -2.52
C GLN A 17 -16.26 3.73 -1.08
N SER A 18 -17.36 4.17 -0.47
CA SER A 18 -17.75 3.78 0.89
C SER A 18 -18.04 2.29 1.02
N ALA A 19 -18.72 1.68 0.05
CA ALA A 19 -18.99 0.25 0.04
C ALA A 19 -17.69 -0.59 -0.07
N LEU A 20 -16.74 -0.15 -0.90
CA LEU A 20 -15.43 -0.81 -0.99
C LEU A 20 -14.67 -0.73 0.33
N LEU A 21 -14.71 0.42 1.00
CA LEU A 21 -14.04 0.62 2.28
C LEU A 21 -14.68 -0.19 3.42
N GLU A 22 -16.02 -0.39 3.38
CA GLU A 22 -16.71 -1.30 4.29
C GLU A 22 -16.22 -2.74 4.06
N ALA A 23 -16.20 -3.19 2.80
CA ALA A 23 -15.70 -4.53 2.45
C ALA A 23 -14.26 -4.77 2.94
N MET A 24 -13.38 -3.76 2.84
CA MET A 24 -11.99 -3.85 3.31
C MET A 24 -11.87 -3.97 4.82
N GLN A 25 -12.72 -3.28 5.59
CA GLN A 25 -12.63 -3.22 7.04
C GLN A 25 -13.39 -4.34 7.74
N GLU A 26 -14.65 -4.50 7.34
CA GLU A 26 -15.57 -5.43 8.00
C GLU A 26 -15.53 -6.83 7.38
N ARG A 27 -14.84 -6.98 6.24
CA ARG A 27 -14.77 -8.23 5.46
C ARG A 27 -16.15 -8.79 5.15
N GLN A 28 -17.07 -7.90 4.85
CA GLN A 28 -18.45 -8.19 4.49
C GLN A 28 -18.97 -7.15 3.51
N VAL A 29 -20.05 -7.47 2.82
CA VAL A 29 -20.82 -6.54 2.00
C VAL A 29 -22.29 -6.63 2.36
N THR A 30 -22.95 -5.49 2.44
CA THR A 30 -24.38 -5.42 2.71
C THR A 30 -25.11 -5.05 1.41
N ILE A 31 -26.05 -5.88 0.99
CA ILE A 31 -26.88 -5.68 -0.20
C ILE A 31 -28.36 -5.68 0.22
N GLY A 32 -28.98 -4.51 0.18
CA GLY A 32 -30.31 -4.34 0.78
C GLY A 32 -30.23 -4.55 2.29
N ASP A 33 -31.00 -5.51 2.82
CA ASP A 33 -31.04 -5.83 4.25
C ASP A 33 -30.18 -7.08 4.61
N GLU A 34 -29.49 -7.65 3.62
CA GLU A 34 -28.68 -8.86 3.83
C GLU A 34 -27.19 -8.56 3.87
N THR A 35 -26.48 -9.17 4.82
CA THR A 35 -25.02 -9.04 4.98
C THR A 35 -24.32 -10.35 4.63
N PHE A 36 -23.37 -10.28 3.70
CA PHE A 36 -22.59 -11.41 3.21
C PHE A 36 -21.14 -11.28 3.64
N LYS A 37 -20.62 -12.30 4.33
CA LYS A 37 -19.19 -12.37 4.67
C LYS A 37 -18.35 -12.63 3.42
N LEU A 38 -17.21 -11.96 3.33
CA LEU A 38 -16.27 -12.15 2.23
C LEU A 38 -15.34 -13.35 2.53
N PRO A 39 -14.94 -14.09 1.48
CA PRO A 39 -14.02 -15.22 1.63
C PRO A 39 -12.65 -14.76 2.15
N GLN A 40 -11.91 -15.67 2.78
CA GLN A 40 -10.52 -15.42 3.19
C GLN A 40 -9.56 -16.29 2.36
N PRO A 41 -8.35 -15.78 2.05
CA PRO A 41 -7.90 -14.39 2.25
C PRO A 41 -8.67 -13.42 1.36
N PHE A 42 -8.76 -12.14 1.75
CA PHE A 42 -9.41 -11.09 0.97
C PHE A 42 -8.47 -9.90 0.81
N ILE A 43 -8.29 -9.45 -0.43
CA ILE A 43 -7.45 -8.29 -0.76
C ILE A 43 -8.17 -7.37 -1.75
N VAL A 44 -7.99 -6.07 -1.58
CA VAL A 44 -8.42 -5.04 -2.51
C VAL A 44 -7.19 -4.33 -3.07
N LEU A 45 -7.11 -4.29 -4.37
CA LEU A 45 -6.19 -3.46 -5.14
C LEU A 45 -7.01 -2.34 -5.77
N ALA A 46 -6.65 -1.09 -5.51
CA ALA A 46 -7.32 0.05 -6.12
C ALA A 46 -6.29 0.89 -6.88
N THR A 47 -6.64 1.30 -8.10
CA THR A 47 -5.80 2.21 -8.88
C THR A 47 -6.34 3.63 -8.84
N GLN A 48 -5.45 4.59 -8.99
CA GLN A 48 -5.76 6.00 -9.21
C GLN A 48 -4.92 6.50 -10.38
N ASN A 49 -5.55 7.17 -11.33
CA ASN A 49 -4.83 7.89 -12.37
C ASN A 49 -4.63 9.35 -11.91
N PRO A 50 -3.40 9.79 -11.63
CA PRO A 50 -3.14 11.14 -11.13
C PRO A 50 -3.23 12.22 -12.22
N ILE A 51 -3.16 11.83 -13.50
CA ILE A 51 -3.07 12.78 -14.64
C ILE A 51 -4.46 13.36 -14.96
N GLU A 52 -5.51 12.55 -14.85
CA GLU A 52 -6.85 12.94 -15.16
C GLU A 52 -7.56 13.48 -13.90
N GLN A 53 -7.78 14.80 -13.86
CA GLN A 53 -8.45 15.47 -12.75
C GLN A 53 -9.94 15.73 -13.02
N GLU A 54 -10.34 15.80 -14.29
CA GLU A 54 -11.72 16.10 -14.67
C GLU A 54 -12.65 14.90 -14.44
N GLY A 55 -13.77 15.12 -13.76
CA GLY A 55 -14.71 14.06 -13.41
C GLY A 55 -14.27 13.10 -12.29
N THR A 56 -13.28 13.51 -11.47
CA THR A 56 -12.80 12.67 -10.36
C THR A 56 -13.39 13.11 -9.02
N TYR A 57 -13.57 12.14 -8.13
CA TYR A 57 -13.95 12.31 -6.72
C TYR A 57 -12.75 11.86 -5.86
N PRO A 58 -11.86 12.77 -5.46
CA PRO A 58 -10.70 12.38 -4.66
C PRO A 58 -11.15 11.73 -3.35
N LEU A 59 -10.50 10.62 -2.99
CA LEU A 59 -10.75 9.98 -1.71
C LEU A 59 -10.28 10.91 -0.58
N PRO A 60 -11.11 11.17 0.44
CA PRO A 60 -10.69 11.87 1.64
C PRO A 60 -9.50 11.17 2.32
N GLU A 61 -8.65 11.95 3.01
CA GLU A 61 -7.47 11.42 3.73
C GLU A 61 -7.82 10.26 4.67
N ALA A 62 -8.93 10.37 5.40
CA ALA A 62 -9.41 9.31 6.30
C ALA A 62 -9.76 7.99 5.57
N GLN A 63 -10.09 8.06 4.29
CA GLN A 63 -10.35 6.90 3.45
C GLN A 63 -9.05 6.33 2.86
N LEU A 64 -8.13 7.20 2.43
CA LEU A 64 -6.81 6.79 1.97
C LEU A 64 -6.02 6.08 3.08
N ASP A 65 -6.12 6.54 4.33
CA ASP A 65 -5.45 5.92 5.49
C ASP A 65 -5.87 4.46 5.75
N ARG A 66 -6.97 3.99 5.16
CA ARG A 66 -7.44 2.60 5.25
C ARG A 66 -6.65 1.64 4.35
N PHE A 67 -6.05 2.13 3.26
CA PHE A 67 -5.14 1.33 2.44
C PHE A 67 -3.82 1.13 3.18
N VAL A 68 -3.32 -0.10 3.18
CA VAL A 68 -2.11 -0.44 3.94
C VAL A 68 -0.87 0.22 3.35
N MET A 69 -0.79 0.30 2.02
CA MET A 69 0.32 0.93 1.29
C MET A 69 -0.14 1.52 -0.04
N LYS A 70 0.62 2.50 -0.53
CA LYS A 70 0.49 3.08 -1.87
C LYS A 70 1.77 2.77 -2.66
N LEU A 71 1.61 2.11 -3.78
CA LEU A 71 2.67 1.82 -4.74
C LEU A 71 2.65 2.87 -5.86
N LEU A 72 3.80 3.27 -6.31
CA LEU A 72 3.96 4.09 -7.51
C LEU A 72 4.38 3.16 -8.65
N ILE A 73 3.70 3.28 -9.78
CA ILE A 73 4.00 2.54 -10.99
C ILE A 73 4.53 3.55 -12.00
N ASP A 74 5.79 3.41 -12.36
CA ASP A 74 6.43 4.23 -13.39
C ASP A 74 6.30 3.58 -14.76
N TYR A 75 6.68 4.32 -15.80
CA TYR A 75 6.79 3.77 -17.14
C TYR A 75 7.83 2.64 -17.16
N PRO A 76 7.62 1.62 -18.01
CA PRO A 76 8.63 0.59 -18.22
C PRO A 76 9.91 1.20 -18.80
N THR A 77 11.04 0.51 -18.65
CA THR A 77 12.28 0.92 -19.32
C THR A 77 12.15 0.72 -20.83
N GLY A 78 12.95 1.43 -21.64
CA GLY A 78 12.89 1.28 -23.10
C GLY A 78 13.09 -0.17 -23.59
N GLU A 79 13.88 -0.98 -22.88
CA GLU A 79 14.03 -2.41 -23.16
C GLU A 79 12.74 -3.20 -22.88
N GLN A 80 12.10 -2.89 -21.75
CA GLN A 80 10.82 -3.52 -21.38
C GLN A 80 9.69 -3.10 -22.34
N GLU A 81 9.64 -1.81 -22.74
CA GLU A 81 8.67 -1.34 -23.74
C GLU A 81 8.87 -2.05 -25.09
N SER A 82 10.13 -2.15 -25.56
CA SER A 82 10.45 -2.86 -26.81
C SER A 82 9.97 -4.31 -26.75
N ARG A 83 10.19 -4.98 -25.63
CA ARG A 83 9.74 -6.36 -25.43
C ARG A 83 8.20 -6.46 -25.44
N ILE A 84 7.50 -5.57 -24.75
CA ILE A 84 6.02 -5.54 -24.73
C ILE A 84 5.48 -5.37 -26.15
N VAL A 85 6.06 -4.43 -26.92
CA VAL A 85 5.64 -4.16 -28.30
C VAL A 85 5.90 -5.36 -29.21
N GLN A 86 7.06 -6.03 -29.08
CA GLN A 86 7.40 -7.22 -29.86
C GLN A 86 6.47 -8.40 -29.54
N GLU A 87 6.17 -8.63 -28.25
CA GLU A 87 5.23 -9.66 -27.83
C GLU A 87 3.80 -9.39 -28.36
N ALA A 88 3.36 -8.14 -28.34
CA ALA A 88 2.06 -7.74 -28.87
C ALA A 88 1.99 -7.83 -30.42
N ALA A 89 3.09 -7.52 -31.13
CA ALA A 89 3.15 -7.55 -32.59
C ALA A 89 3.37 -8.96 -33.16
N GLY A 90 4.07 -9.85 -32.45
CA GLY A 90 4.49 -11.17 -32.94
C GLY A 90 3.49 -12.31 -32.66
N GLY A 91 2.44 -12.09 -31.91
CA GLY A 91 1.45 -13.13 -31.54
C GLY A 91 0.31 -13.28 -32.57
N PRO A 92 -0.17 -14.50 -32.86
CA PRO A 92 -1.36 -14.70 -33.67
C PRO A 92 -2.57 -14.08 -32.95
N GLY A 93 -2.99 -12.89 -33.38
CA GLY A 93 -4.23 -12.23 -32.94
C GLY A 93 -4.10 -11.16 -31.88
N GLY A 94 -2.91 -10.62 -31.59
CA GLY A 94 -2.74 -9.50 -30.64
C GLY A 94 -3.34 -9.81 -29.26
N ARG A 95 -3.33 -11.05 -28.83
CA ARG A 95 -3.86 -11.46 -27.53
C ARG A 95 -2.90 -10.96 -26.47
N GLY A 96 -3.39 -10.03 -25.65
CA GLY A 96 -2.76 -9.71 -24.36
C GLY A 96 -2.49 -10.99 -23.55
N LEU A 97 -1.81 -10.84 -22.43
CA LEU A 97 -1.48 -11.95 -21.52
C LEU A 97 -2.64 -12.95 -21.42
N ASP A 98 -2.40 -14.18 -21.84
CA ASP A 98 -3.37 -15.26 -21.67
C ASP A 98 -3.30 -15.73 -20.20
N PRO A 99 -4.35 -15.47 -19.39
CA PRO A 99 -4.35 -15.92 -18.00
C PRO A 99 -4.18 -17.44 -17.85
N GLY A 100 -4.54 -18.22 -18.91
CA GLY A 100 -4.37 -19.67 -18.93
C GLY A 100 -2.92 -20.13 -19.02
N SER A 101 -1.99 -19.23 -19.37
CA SER A 101 -0.55 -19.53 -19.43
C SER A 101 0.15 -19.34 -18.08
N ILE A 102 -0.53 -18.83 -17.06
CA ILE A 102 0.05 -18.55 -15.74
C ILE A 102 -0.09 -19.79 -14.86
N GLU A 103 1.05 -20.28 -14.39
CA GLU A 103 1.08 -21.40 -13.44
C GLU A 103 0.60 -20.98 -12.05
N THR A 104 -0.16 -21.86 -11.39
CA THR A 104 -0.57 -21.65 -10.00
C THR A 104 0.63 -21.82 -9.08
N VAL A 105 1.02 -20.78 -8.34
CA VAL A 105 2.18 -20.80 -7.43
C VAL A 105 1.81 -21.01 -5.96
N CYS A 106 0.56 -20.72 -5.56
CA CYS A 106 0.07 -20.95 -4.20
C CYS A 106 -1.45 -21.06 -4.16
N THR A 107 -1.96 -21.64 -3.09
CA THR A 107 -3.39 -21.76 -2.79
C THR A 107 -3.84 -20.69 -1.79
N PRO A 108 -5.15 -20.42 -1.66
CA PRO A 108 -5.68 -19.56 -0.58
C PRO A 108 -5.22 -20.00 0.82
N ASP A 109 -5.13 -21.31 1.08
CA ASP A 109 -4.68 -21.85 2.37
C ASP A 109 -3.21 -21.52 2.64
N ASP A 110 -2.36 -21.51 1.61
CA ASP A 110 -0.95 -21.12 1.76
C ASP A 110 -0.82 -19.65 2.17
N ILE A 111 -1.67 -18.78 1.62
CA ILE A 111 -1.71 -17.37 2.02
C ILE A 111 -2.19 -17.24 3.49
N ILE A 112 -3.19 -18.00 3.91
CA ILE A 112 -3.66 -17.99 5.31
C ILE A 112 -2.55 -18.46 6.26
N LYS A 113 -1.81 -19.51 5.90
CA LYS A 113 -0.65 -19.98 6.67
C LYS A 113 0.45 -18.92 6.74
N ALA A 114 0.75 -18.24 5.63
CA ALA A 114 1.71 -17.14 5.59
C ALA A 114 1.27 -15.96 6.46
N GLN A 115 -0.01 -15.60 6.48
CA GLN A 115 -0.56 -14.60 7.37
C GLN A 115 -0.38 -14.98 8.85
N ALA A 116 -0.65 -16.23 9.20
CA ALA A 116 -0.44 -16.73 10.57
C ALA A 116 1.05 -16.70 10.96
N ALA A 117 1.95 -17.12 10.06
CA ALA A 117 3.39 -17.04 10.27
C ALA A 117 3.86 -15.59 10.43
N CYS A 118 3.30 -14.64 9.67
CA CYS A 118 3.61 -13.22 9.80
C CYS A 118 3.24 -12.66 11.18
N VAL A 119 2.13 -13.10 11.76
CA VAL A 119 1.72 -12.70 13.13
C VAL A 119 2.76 -13.14 14.16
N SER A 120 3.35 -14.34 14.02
CA SER A 120 4.32 -14.90 14.95
C SER A 120 5.72 -14.28 14.87
N ILE A 121 6.02 -13.43 13.87
CA ILE A 121 7.28 -12.68 13.81
C ILE A 121 7.42 -11.82 15.05
N GLU A 122 8.54 -11.98 15.77
CA GLU A 122 8.81 -11.22 16.99
C GLU A 122 9.02 -9.72 16.67
N CYS A 123 8.45 -8.87 17.50
CA CYS A 123 8.64 -7.41 17.43
C CYS A 123 8.99 -6.92 18.83
N VAL A 124 10.26 -6.65 19.07
CA VAL A 124 10.70 -6.08 20.35
C VAL A 124 10.22 -4.63 20.48
N SER A 125 10.02 -4.18 21.74
CA SER A 125 9.49 -2.84 22.03
C SER A 125 10.28 -1.72 21.33
N ALA A 126 11.61 -1.80 21.35
CA ALA A 126 12.47 -0.80 20.73
C ALA A 126 12.22 -0.59 19.24
N VAL A 127 11.86 -1.66 18.47
CA VAL A 127 11.52 -1.56 17.06
C VAL A 127 10.10 -0.99 16.88
N ALA A 128 9.18 -1.34 17.78
CA ALA A 128 7.83 -0.75 17.78
C ALA A 128 7.90 0.76 18.09
N ASP A 129 8.71 1.16 19.08
CA ASP A 129 8.92 2.56 19.44
C ASP A 129 9.59 3.34 18.29
N TYR A 130 10.50 2.71 17.55
CA TYR A 130 11.09 3.30 16.36
C TYR A 130 10.05 3.59 15.26
N ALA A 131 9.14 2.67 14.99
CA ALA A 131 8.05 2.90 14.06
C ALA A 131 7.13 4.06 14.50
N VAL A 132 6.84 4.16 15.82
CA VAL A 132 6.10 5.27 16.42
C VAL A 132 6.87 6.58 16.28
N ALA A 133 8.19 6.58 16.53
CA ALA A 133 9.04 7.76 16.41
C ALA A 133 9.04 8.33 14.99
N ILE A 134 9.14 7.47 13.95
CA ILE A 134 9.03 7.89 12.55
C ILE A 134 7.67 8.57 12.29
N VAL A 135 6.57 7.93 12.71
CA VAL A 135 5.23 8.49 12.50
C VAL A 135 5.05 9.81 13.24
N ARG A 136 5.53 9.93 14.47
CA ARG A 136 5.50 11.20 15.22
C ARG A 136 6.31 12.29 14.55
N ALA A 137 7.50 11.96 14.06
CA ALA A 137 8.34 12.92 13.32
C ALA A 137 7.64 13.51 12.08
N THR A 138 6.73 12.76 11.43
CA THR A 138 5.93 13.33 10.33
C THR A 138 4.99 14.44 10.77
N ARG A 139 4.58 14.48 12.05
CA ARG A 139 3.65 15.50 12.59
C ARG A 139 4.39 16.76 13.03
N GLU A 140 5.68 16.65 13.28
CA GLU A 140 6.54 17.71 13.80
C GLU A 140 7.44 18.31 12.70
N ALA A 141 7.53 17.63 11.56
CA ALA A 141 8.40 18.04 10.45
C ALA A 141 7.88 19.32 9.77
N ALA A 142 8.78 20.28 9.59
CA ALA A 142 8.49 21.47 8.79
C ALA A 142 8.12 21.06 7.34
N GLY A 143 7.14 21.74 6.77
CA GLY A 143 6.69 21.47 5.40
C GLY A 143 5.64 20.35 5.27
N ILE A 144 5.20 19.74 6.37
CA ILE A 144 4.05 18.83 6.42
C ILE A 144 2.87 19.56 7.09
N SER A 145 1.74 19.63 6.40
CA SER A 145 0.50 20.18 6.96
C SER A 145 -0.32 19.14 7.72
N VAL A 146 -0.30 17.88 7.27
CA VAL A 146 -0.95 16.75 7.94
C VAL A 146 0.03 15.59 8.03
N GLY A 147 0.39 15.17 9.25
CA GLY A 147 1.25 14.02 9.49
C GLY A 147 0.47 12.72 9.67
N ALA A 148 1.17 11.59 9.61
CA ALA A 148 0.57 10.27 9.71
C ALA A 148 -0.04 9.96 11.09
N GLY A 149 -1.14 9.21 11.11
CA GLY A 149 -1.80 8.72 12.30
C GLY A 149 -1.19 7.42 12.86
N THR A 150 -1.69 6.96 14.00
CA THR A 150 -1.26 5.71 14.65
C THR A 150 -1.42 4.48 13.74
N ARG A 151 -2.41 4.51 12.82
CA ARG A 151 -2.59 3.46 11.81
C ARG A 151 -1.37 3.32 10.91
N GLY A 152 -0.63 4.41 10.64
CA GLY A 152 0.65 4.39 9.94
C GLY A 152 1.69 3.53 10.67
N ALA A 153 1.87 3.71 11.99
CA ALA A 153 2.80 2.90 12.79
C ALA A 153 2.42 1.42 12.80
N ILE A 154 1.13 1.11 12.97
CA ILE A 154 0.63 -0.28 12.91
C ILE A 154 0.91 -0.89 11.53
N SER A 155 0.70 -0.14 10.47
CA SER A 155 0.97 -0.61 9.09
C SER A 155 2.46 -0.81 8.83
N LEU A 156 3.34 0.05 9.36
CA LEU A 156 4.79 -0.13 9.29
C LEU A 156 5.22 -1.47 9.89
N ILE A 157 4.72 -1.79 11.09
CA ILE A 157 5.03 -3.06 11.75
C ILE A 157 4.49 -4.25 10.96
N ARG A 158 3.25 -4.18 10.46
CA ARG A 158 2.65 -5.27 9.69
C ARG A 158 3.41 -5.56 8.40
N ILE A 159 3.74 -4.52 7.64
CA ILE A 159 4.53 -4.66 6.40
C ILE A 159 5.96 -5.07 6.70
N GLY A 160 6.58 -4.50 7.74
CA GLY A 160 7.91 -4.91 8.19
C GLY A 160 7.97 -6.40 8.56
N LYS A 161 6.98 -6.93 9.29
CA LYS A 161 6.87 -8.37 9.59
C LYS A 161 6.76 -9.20 8.31
N SER A 162 6.03 -8.72 7.30
CA SER A 162 5.95 -9.40 6.00
C SER A 162 7.31 -9.43 5.31
N TYR A 163 8.09 -8.36 5.36
CA TYR A 163 9.46 -8.35 4.83
C TYR A 163 10.40 -9.28 5.60
N ALA A 164 10.29 -9.34 6.93
CA ALA A 164 11.05 -10.27 7.74
C ALA A 164 10.75 -11.74 7.35
N LEU A 165 9.46 -12.09 7.23
CA LEU A 165 9.01 -13.41 6.80
C LEU A 165 9.56 -13.78 5.41
N LEU A 166 9.42 -12.89 4.43
CA LEU A 166 9.93 -13.09 3.07
C LEU A 166 11.46 -13.22 3.01
N SER A 167 12.15 -12.69 4.02
CA SER A 167 13.61 -12.82 4.19
C SER A 167 14.01 -14.04 5.05
N GLY A 168 13.05 -14.89 5.43
CA GLY A 168 13.29 -16.10 6.23
C GLY A 168 13.65 -15.80 7.70
N ARG A 169 13.31 -14.61 8.24
CA ARG A 169 13.62 -14.21 9.61
C ARG A 169 12.38 -14.31 10.50
N ALA A 170 12.59 -14.71 11.75
CA ALA A 170 11.54 -14.80 12.77
C ALA A 170 11.39 -13.52 13.61
N TYR A 171 12.11 -12.46 13.30
CA TYR A 171 12.10 -11.19 14.03
C TYR A 171 12.16 -9.99 13.10
N LEU A 172 11.54 -8.90 13.55
CA LEU A 172 11.45 -7.62 12.85
C LEU A 172 12.69 -6.76 13.17
N THR A 173 13.23 -6.09 12.16
CA THR A 173 14.37 -5.18 12.31
C THR A 173 14.00 -3.72 11.99
N PRO A 174 14.79 -2.74 12.46
CA PRO A 174 14.61 -1.35 12.05
C PRO A 174 14.70 -1.13 10.53
N ASP A 175 15.51 -1.94 9.83
CA ASP A 175 15.64 -1.84 8.36
C ASP A 175 14.36 -2.27 7.63
N ASP A 176 13.61 -3.23 8.16
CA ASP A 176 12.30 -3.60 7.63
C ASP A 176 11.30 -2.44 7.77
N ILE A 177 11.37 -1.70 8.88
CA ILE A 177 10.55 -0.50 9.11
C ILE A 177 10.94 0.60 8.11
N LYS A 178 12.25 0.85 7.93
CA LYS A 178 12.73 1.84 6.94
C LYS A 178 12.26 1.48 5.53
N ARG A 179 12.40 0.22 5.14
CA ARG A 179 11.93 -0.28 3.84
C ARG A 179 10.43 -0.08 3.64
N ALA A 180 9.63 -0.26 4.69
CA ALA A 180 8.19 -0.08 4.65
C ALA A 180 7.77 1.40 4.65
N ALA A 181 8.63 2.33 5.08
CA ALA A 181 8.25 3.70 5.40
C ALA A 181 7.61 4.44 4.22
N LEU A 182 8.25 4.45 3.05
CA LEU A 182 7.74 5.19 1.90
C LEU A 182 6.38 4.64 1.42
N PRO A 183 6.25 3.36 1.05
CA PRO A 183 4.98 2.86 0.54
C PRO A 183 3.84 2.93 1.57
N VAL A 184 4.16 2.86 2.87
CA VAL A 184 3.16 2.92 3.94
C VAL A 184 2.77 4.35 4.29
N LEU A 185 3.68 5.33 4.23
CA LEU A 185 3.41 6.67 4.75
C LEU A 185 3.13 7.72 3.68
N ARG A 186 3.52 7.52 2.40
CA ARG A 186 3.38 8.56 1.35
C ARG A 186 1.95 9.04 1.12
N HIS A 187 0.95 8.20 1.37
CA HIS A 187 -0.47 8.55 1.24
C HIS A 187 -1.11 8.97 2.57
N ARG A 188 -0.31 9.04 3.64
CA ARG A 188 -0.72 9.41 4.99
C ARG A 188 -0.19 10.76 5.46
N ILE A 189 0.58 11.41 4.59
CA ILE A 189 1.07 12.77 4.85
C ILE A 189 0.63 13.71 3.75
N THR A 190 0.33 14.94 4.13
CA THR A 190 0.03 16.04 3.20
C THR A 190 1.08 17.12 3.39
N LEU A 191 1.74 17.52 2.30
CA LEU A 191 2.71 18.60 2.33
C LEU A 191 2.01 19.96 2.48
N SER A 192 2.72 20.94 3.03
CA SER A 192 2.25 22.33 3.01
C SER A 192 2.23 22.88 1.58
N ALA A 193 1.42 23.90 1.33
CA ALA A 193 1.39 24.57 0.04
C ALA A 193 2.78 25.10 -0.37
N GLU A 194 3.52 25.67 0.58
CA GLU A 194 4.87 26.17 0.36
C GLU A 194 5.83 25.04 -0.08
N SER A 195 5.82 23.90 0.59
CA SER A 195 6.64 22.75 0.23
C SER A 195 6.29 22.20 -1.15
N THR A 196 5.00 22.17 -1.48
CA THR A 196 4.55 21.73 -2.80
C THR A 196 5.02 22.70 -3.90
N MET A 197 4.95 24.01 -3.67
CA MET A 197 5.39 25.06 -4.61
C MET A 197 6.92 25.03 -4.83
N THR A 198 7.69 24.60 -3.83
CA THR A 198 9.15 24.43 -3.97
C THR A 198 9.55 23.10 -4.61
N GLY A 199 8.59 22.30 -5.08
CA GLY A 199 8.83 21.03 -5.76
C GLY A 199 9.21 19.87 -4.83
N MET A 200 8.97 19.99 -3.54
CA MET A 200 9.14 18.89 -2.61
C MET A 200 8.10 17.79 -2.86
N THR A 201 8.51 16.55 -2.71
CA THR A 201 7.63 15.38 -2.81
C THR A 201 7.47 14.71 -1.46
N GLN A 202 6.35 13.99 -1.26
CA GLN A 202 6.13 13.19 -0.06
C GLN A 202 7.29 12.22 0.19
N ASP A 203 7.78 11.56 -0.87
CA ASP A 203 8.86 10.58 -0.77
C ASP A 203 10.18 11.21 -0.31
N ASN A 204 10.55 12.37 -0.86
CA ASN A 204 11.79 13.06 -0.44
C ASN A 204 11.71 13.53 1.01
N THR A 205 10.56 14.07 1.41
CA THR A 205 10.32 14.49 2.79
C THR A 205 10.36 13.29 3.75
N LEU A 206 9.72 12.19 3.39
CA LEU A 206 9.74 10.97 4.21
C LEU A 206 11.13 10.36 4.33
N ARG A 207 11.94 10.35 3.26
CA ARG A 207 13.34 9.89 3.34
C ARG A 207 14.12 10.70 4.36
N ALA A 208 14.05 12.03 4.28
CA ALA A 208 14.72 12.90 5.23
C ALA A 208 14.28 12.64 6.68
N ILE A 209 12.96 12.42 6.91
CA ILE A 209 12.45 12.09 8.25
C ILE A 209 12.99 10.74 8.73
N VAL A 210 12.91 9.70 7.91
CA VAL A 210 13.39 8.35 8.27
C VAL A 210 14.88 8.35 8.59
N ASP A 211 15.66 9.12 7.84
CA ASP A 211 17.10 9.25 8.07
C ASP A 211 17.44 10.05 9.33
N SER A 212 16.56 10.96 9.75
CA SER A 212 16.75 11.76 10.97
C SER A 212 16.41 11.02 12.26
N VAL A 213 15.56 10.00 12.21
CA VAL A 213 15.13 9.23 13.38
C VAL A 213 16.15 8.13 13.69
N LEU A 214 16.75 8.19 14.88
CA LEU A 214 17.75 7.22 15.30
C LEU A 214 17.14 5.82 15.43
N ALA A 215 17.68 4.87 14.68
CA ALA A 215 17.32 3.47 14.82
C ALA A 215 17.87 2.90 16.14
N PRO A 216 17.12 2.03 16.84
CA PRO A 216 17.63 1.34 18.02
C PRO A 216 18.84 0.49 17.64
N ARG A 217 19.85 0.49 18.51
CA ARG A 217 21.01 -0.43 18.39
C ARG A 217 20.54 -1.82 18.80
N GLN A 218 20.94 -2.81 18.01
CA GLN A 218 20.74 -4.22 18.35
C GLN A 218 21.61 -4.62 19.52
#